data_b818b085fe09197cde5084330b63b843
#
_entry.id   b818b085fe09197cde5084330b63b843
#
_cell.length_a   1.000
_cell.length_b   1.000
_cell.length_c   1.000
_cell.angle_alpha   90.00
_cell.angle_beta   90.00
_cell.angle_gamma   90.00
#
_symmetry.space_group_name_H-M   'P 1'
#
loop_
_entity.id
_entity.type
_entity.pdbx_description
1 polymer ?
#
loop_
_entity_poly.entity_id
_entity_poly.type
_entity_poly.pdbx_seq_one_letter_code
_entity_poly.pdbx_strand_id
1 'polypeptide(L)'
;MIDSKKPSILFVVQRYGEDVNGGAETLCREVAEHLVDYATVEVATSCSKHYTQRFENDYPAGSIDLHGVTVNRFPLSRLRSEAEVFSALDEKVIARGATEREEINWLQEIGPYSDELNYFVLDNAYRFELIVFVTYLYAPTTLLLSKTRHKAVLVPNAHDEEPLKARFFDDFFSIPRFIACNARPELELLKSRSVGQIAEAEVAAMGFDTPVCKPT
;
A
#
# COMPACT_ATOMS: atom_id res chain seq x y z
N MET A 1 -10.39 30.47 -20.30
CA MET A 1 -10.24 29.62 -19.11
C MET A 1 -9.59 28.33 -19.61
N ILE A 2 -8.38 28.03 -19.14
CA ILE A 2 -7.72 26.77 -19.44
C ILE A 2 -8.49 25.74 -18.60
N ASP A 3 -9.26 24.90 -19.27
CA ASP A 3 -9.91 23.75 -18.65
C ASP A 3 -8.77 22.78 -18.25
N SER A 4 -8.22 23.00 -17.06
CA SER A 4 -7.14 22.16 -16.56
C SER A 4 -7.77 20.83 -16.14
N LYS A 5 -7.61 19.83 -16.98
CA LYS A 5 -8.00 18.44 -16.65
C LYS A 5 -7.43 18.10 -15.26
N LYS A 6 -8.31 17.67 -14.36
CA LYS A 6 -7.87 17.21 -13.03
C LYS A 6 -6.79 16.12 -13.19
N PRO A 7 -5.74 16.12 -12.39
CA PRO A 7 -4.75 15.05 -12.39
C PRO A 7 -5.41 13.71 -12.02
N SER A 8 -4.86 12.61 -12.53
CA SER A 8 -5.34 11.27 -12.22
C SER A 8 -4.39 10.56 -11.25
N ILE A 9 -4.94 10.06 -10.15
CA ILE A 9 -4.19 9.41 -9.07
C ILE A 9 -4.76 8.02 -8.83
N LEU A 10 -3.88 7.01 -8.76
CA LEU A 10 -4.21 5.67 -8.34
C LEU A 10 -3.65 5.42 -6.93
N PHE A 11 -4.49 5.04 -5.99
CA PHE A 11 -4.06 4.46 -4.73
C PHE A 11 -4.00 2.94 -4.84
N VAL A 12 -2.93 2.35 -4.33
CA VAL A 12 -2.76 0.90 -4.22
C VAL A 12 -2.63 0.56 -2.74
N VAL A 13 -3.61 -0.17 -2.24
CA VAL A 13 -3.71 -0.52 -0.82
C VAL A 13 -4.26 -1.94 -0.67
N GLN A 14 -3.85 -2.65 0.37
CA GLN A 14 -4.20 -4.04 0.59
C GLN A 14 -5.71 -4.28 0.79
N ARG A 15 -6.41 -3.36 1.44
CA ARG A 15 -7.86 -3.40 1.72
C ARG A 15 -8.44 -1.99 1.66
N TYR A 16 -9.68 -1.84 1.18
CA TYR A 16 -10.35 -0.54 1.09
C TYR A 16 -11.88 -0.68 1.20
N GLY A 17 -12.50 0.11 2.07
CA GLY A 17 -13.96 0.16 2.27
C GLY A 17 -14.34 0.88 3.55
N GLU A 18 -15.63 1.27 3.66
CA GLU A 18 -16.16 1.93 4.86
C GLU A 18 -16.06 1.06 6.12
N ASP A 19 -16.26 -0.23 5.92
CA ASP A 19 -16.24 -1.24 7.01
C ASP A 19 -14.85 -1.84 7.25
N VAL A 20 -13.80 -1.33 6.58
CA VAL A 20 -12.43 -1.82 6.74
C VAL A 20 -11.79 -1.10 7.92
N ASN A 21 -11.43 -1.86 8.94
CA ASN A 21 -10.73 -1.34 10.11
C ASN A 21 -9.21 -1.48 9.93
N GLY A 22 -8.49 -0.40 10.15
CA GLY A 22 -7.03 -0.34 10.10
C GLY A 22 -6.56 1.10 9.91
N GLY A 23 -5.50 1.51 10.60
CA GLY A 23 -5.02 2.90 10.54
C GLY A 23 -4.57 3.31 9.14
N ALA A 24 -3.85 2.45 8.45
CA ALA A 24 -3.37 2.71 7.10
C ALA A 24 -4.51 2.76 6.06
N GLU A 25 -5.49 1.86 6.20
CA GLU A 25 -6.66 1.82 5.32
C GLU A 25 -7.58 3.02 5.53
N THR A 26 -7.79 3.42 6.79
CA THR A 26 -8.54 4.64 7.13
C THR A 26 -7.84 5.86 6.57
N LEU A 27 -6.55 6.00 6.80
CA LEU A 27 -5.75 7.09 6.21
C LEU A 27 -5.88 7.12 4.68
N CYS A 28 -5.71 5.98 4.02
CA CYS A 28 -5.83 5.87 2.57
C CYS A 28 -7.21 6.34 2.10
N ARG A 29 -8.28 5.90 2.77
CA ARG A 29 -9.65 6.26 2.42
C ARG A 29 -9.92 7.74 2.61
N GLU A 30 -9.59 8.30 3.76
CA GLU A 30 -9.78 9.71 4.03
C GLU A 30 -9.02 10.60 3.05
N VAL A 31 -7.76 10.30 2.76
CA VAL A 31 -6.97 11.05 1.77
C VAL A 31 -7.57 10.93 0.38
N ALA A 32 -7.97 9.73 -0.05
CA ALA A 32 -8.56 9.50 -1.35
C ALA A 32 -9.87 10.27 -1.52
N GLU A 33 -10.76 10.20 -0.53
CA GLU A 33 -12.06 10.90 -0.52
C GLU A 33 -11.90 12.44 -0.52
N HIS A 34 -10.93 13.00 0.21
CA HIS A 34 -10.66 14.44 0.20
C HIS A 34 -10.03 14.92 -1.12
N LEU A 35 -9.36 14.05 -1.85
CA LEU A 35 -8.73 14.41 -3.12
C LEU A 35 -9.70 14.46 -4.31
N VAL A 36 -10.94 13.94 -4.22
CA VAL A 36 -11.89 13.91 -5.34
C VAL A 36 -12.26 15.30 -5.88
N ASP A 37 -12.18 16.32 -5.04
CA ASP A 37 -12.41 17.70 -5.46
C ASP A 37 -11.28 18.24 -6.36
N TYR A 38 -10.07 17.68 -6.24
CA TYR A 38 -8.84 18.16 -6.89
C TYR A 38 -8.31 17.23 -7.97
N ALA A 39 -8.65 15.94 -7.91
CA ALA A 39 -8.11 14.89 -8.77
C ALA A 39 -9.21 13.90 -9.20
N THR A 40 -8.98 13.17 -10.28
CA THR A 40 -9.68 11.91 -10.54
C THR A 40 -8.99 10.81 -9.76
N VAL A 41 -9.68 10.22 -8.80
CA VAL A 41 -9.11 9.24 -7.87
C VAL A 41 -9.65 7.86 -8.14
N GLU A 42 -8.74 6.91 -8.35
CA GLU A 42 -9.04 5.48 -8.38
C GLU A 42 -8.28 4.75 -7.26
N VAL A 43 -8.83 3.65 -6.79
CA VAL A 43 -8.20 2.74 -5.85
C VAL A 43 -8.13 1.35 -6.48
N ALA A 44 -6.97 0.70 -6.40
CA ALA A 44 -6.80 -0.72 -6.67
C ALA A 44 -6.56 -1.45 -5.33
N THR A 45 -7.41 -2.40 -5.01
CA THR A 45 -7.40 -3.11 -3.74
C THR A 45 -7.85 -4.56 -3.89
N SER A 46 -7.61 -5.37 -2.87
CA SER A 46 -8.12 -6.74 -2.85
C SER A 46 -9.61 -6.80 -2.47
N CYS A 47 -10.22 -7.96 -2.66
CA CYS A 47 -11.56 -8.26 -2.15
C CYS A 47 -11.61 -8.53 -0.65
N SER A 48 -10.49 -8.42 0.07
CA SER A 48 -10.45 -8.68 1.51
C SER A 48 -10.98 -7.50 2.32
N LYS A 49 -11.76 -7.81 3.35
CA LYS A 49 -12.27 -6.84 4.34
C LYS A 49 -11.54 -6.97 5.67
N HIS A 50 -11.34 -8.20 6.11
CA HIS A 50 -10.81 -8.49 7.42
C HIS A 50 -9.30 -8.76 7.40
N TYR A 51 -8.61 -8.29 8.43
CA TYR A 51 -7.24 -8.71 8.68
C TYR A 51 -7.29 -10.07 9.42
N THR A 52 -7.34 -11.12 8.63
CA THR A 52 -7.28 -12.49 9.13
C THR A 52 -5.91 -13.09 8.84
N GLN A 53 -5.61 -14.23 9.47
CA GLN A 53 -4.33 -14.91 9.22
C GLN A 53 -4.14 -15.28 7.74
N ARG A 54 -5.20 -15.48 6.98
CA ARG A 54 -5.14 -15.99 5.59
C ARG A 54 -5.61 -15.00 4.53
N PHE A 55 -6.27 -13.91 4.89
CA PHE A 55 -7.09 -13.07 4.01
C PHE A 55 -8.14 -13.89 3.25
N GLU A 56 -9.26 -13.30 2.94
CA GLU A 56 -10.36 -13.95 2.21
C GLU A 56 -11.02 -12.96 1.26
N ASN A 57 -11.80 -13.45 0.30
CA ASN A 57 -12.60 -12.60 -0.58
C ASN A 57 -13.95 -12.29 0.08
N ASP A 58 -13.98 -11.26 0.90
CA ASP A 58 -15.18 -10.81 1.63
C ASP A 58 -16.09 -9.94 0.76
N TYR A 59 -15.49 -9.13 -0.13
CA TYR A 59 -16.20 -8.28 -1.06
C TYR A 59 -16.29 -8.92 -2.45
N PRO A 60 -17.35 -8.62 -3.23
CA PRO A 60 -17.38 -8.96 -4.64
C PRO A 60 -16.28 -8.23 -5.41
N ALA A 61 -15.70 -8.91 -6.41
CA ALA A 61 -14.78 -8.32 -7.36
C ALA A 61 -15.52 -7.35 -8.29
N GLY A 62 -14.79 -6.36 -8.82
CA GLY A 62 -15.31 -5.35 -9.75
C GLY A 62 -15.09 -3.92 -9.28
N SER A 63 -15.66 -2.97 -9.99
CA SER A 63 -15.55 -1.54 -9.72
C SER A 63 -16.83 -1.00 -9.10
N ILE A 64 -16.68 -0.17 -8.08
CA ILE A 64 -17.77 0.58 -7.45
C ILE A 64 -17.36 2.04 -7.27
N ASP A 65 -18.32 2.94 -7.17
CA ASP A 65 -18.08 4.28 -6.64
C ASP A 65 -18.29 4.28 -5.12
N LEU A 66 -17.35 4.86 -4.40
CA LEU A 66 -17.43 5.07 -2.96
C LEU A 66 -17.01 6.50 -2.66
N HIS A 67 -17.97 7.36 -2.37
CA HIS A 67 -17.79 8.80 -2.09
C HIS A 67 -17.00 9.55 -3.18
N GLY A 68 -17.26 9.22 -4.46
CA GLY A 68 -16.59 9.83 -5.61
C GLY A 68 -15.23 9.19 -5.96
N VAL A 69 -14.80 8.19 -5.22
CA VAL A 69 -13.61 7.39 -5.50
C VAL A 69 -14.00 6.13 -6.27
N THR A 70 -13.40 5.89 -7.44
CA THR A 70 -13.57 4.63 -8.17
C THR A 70 -12.74 3.53 -7.52
N VAL A 71 -13.39 2.58 -6.85
CA VAL A 71 -12.73 1.47 -6.15
C VAL A 71 -12.77 0.21 -7.00
N ASN A 72 -11.62 -0.25 -7.45
CA ASN A 72 -11.43 -1.48 -8.21
C ASN A 72 -10.97 -2.60 -7.29
N ARG A 73 -11.80 -3.61 -7.07
CA ARG A 73 -11.55 -4.76 -6.19
C ARG A 73 -11.22 -6.00 -6.98
N PHE A 74 -10.13 -6.66 -6.58
CA PHE A 74 -9.59 -7.84 -7.26
C PHE A 74 -9.58 -9.05 -6.33
N PRO A 75 -10.00 -10.23 -6.84
CA PRO A 75 -10.00 -11.45 -6.04
C PRO A 75 -8.56 -11.88 -5.73
N LEU A 76 -8.40 -12.57 -4.61
CA LEU A 76 -7.14 -13.17 -4.24
C LEU A 76 -6.82 -14.33 -5.20
N SER A 77 -5.60 -14.39 -5.72
CA SER A 77 -5.11 -15.51 -6.53
C SER A 77 -4.74 -16.70 -5.66
N ARG A 78 -4.40 -16.45 -4.40
CA ARG A 78 -4.15 -17.49 -3.40
C ARG A 78 -4.37 -16.94 -1.99
N LEU A 79 -4.66 -17.85 -1.07
CA LEU A 79 -4.66 -17.56 0.35
C LEU A 79 -3.23 -17.72 0.90
N ARG A 80 -2.94 -17.05 2.01
CA ARG A 80 -1.70 -17.29 2.77
C ARG A 80 -1.65 -18.74 3.25
N SER A 81 -0.46 -19.31 3.32
CA SER A 81 -0.22 -20.64 3.90
C SER A 81 -0.71 -20.74 5.34
N GLU A 82 -0.81 -21.97 5.85
CA GLU A 82 -1.09 -22.21 7.27
C GLU A 82 -0.04 -21.50 8.15
N ALA A 83 -0.45 -21.13 9.37
CA ALA A 83 0.33 -20.26 10.24
C ALA A 83 1.75 -20.78 10.50
N GLU A 84 1.91 -22.08 10.73
CA GLU A 84 3.21 -22.70 11.01
C GLU A 84 4.14 -22.65 9.80
N VAL A 85 3.60 -22.85 8.59
CA VAL A 85 4.37 -22.79 7.33
C VAL A 85 4.83 -21.37 7.05
N PHE A 86 3.91 -20.40 7.21
CA PHE A 86 4.23 -18.99 7.03
C PHE A 86 5.26 -18.52 8.07
N SER A 87 5.09 -18.88 9.37
CA SER A 87 6.03 -18.49 10.43
C SER A 87 7.44 -19.00 10.18
N ALA A 88 7.59 -20.24 9.74
CA ALA A 88 8.91 -20.82 9.42
C ALA A 88 9.60 -20.08 8.25
N LEU A 89 8.82 -19.66 7.23
CA LEU A 89 9.34 -18.87 6.12
C LEU A 89 9.70 -17.46 6.56
N ASP A 90 8.85 -16.82 7.36
CA ASP A 90 9.04 -15.48 7.90
C ASP A 90 10.31 -15.39 8.74
N GLU A 91 10.49 -16.31 9.70
CA GLU A 91 11.69 -16.40 10.52
C GLU A 91 12.95 -16.56 9.67
N LYS A 92 12.89 -17.40 8.64
CA LYS A 92 14.03 -17.64 7.73
C LYS A 92 14.41 -16.40 6.93
N VAL A 93 13.40 -15.65 6.44
CA VAL A 93 13.61 -14.40 5.67
C VAL A 93 14.17 -13.32 6.58
N ILE A 94 13.61 -13.13 7.77
CA ILE A 94 14.06 -12.14 8.75
C ILE A 94 15.49 -12.43 9.20
N ALA A 95 15.83 -13.70 9.41
CA ALA A 95 17.20 -14.13 9.72
C ALA A 95 18.17 -14.02 8.52
N ARG A 96 17.70 -13.55 7.35
CA ARG A 96 18.49 -13.41 6.11
C ARG A 96 19.07 -14.74 5.59
N GLY A 97 18.44 -15.86 5.96
CA GLY A 97 18.82 -17.22 5.53
C GLY A 97 18.03 -17.74 4.33
N ALA A 98 17.09 -16.94 3.82
CA ALA A 98 16.25 -17.34 2.69
C ALA A 98 16.97 -17.15 1.35
N THR A 99 16.62 -18.01 0.40
CA THR A 99 16.96 -17.82 -1.01
C THR A 99 16.09 -16.74 -1.63
N GLU A 100 16.50 -16.16 -2.76
CA GLU A 100 15.72 -15.17 -3.49
C GLU A 100 14.29 -15.67 -3.84
N ARG A 101 14.16 -16.94 -4.22
CA ARG A 101 12.85 -17.55 -4.50
C ARG A 101 11.96 -17.61 -3.24
N GLU A 102 12.55 -17.90 -2.09
CA GLU A 102 11.83 -17.90 -0.82
C GLU A 102 11.43 -16.49 -0.39
N GLU A 103 12.28 -15.49 -0.62
CA GLU A 103 11.94 -14.08 -0.39
C GLU A 103 10.76 -13.64 -1.27
N ILE A 104 10.77 -13.95 -2.57
CA ILE A 104 9.65 -13.66 -3.48
C ILE A 104 8.37 -14.37 -3.00
N ASN A 105 8.47 -15.64 -2.61
CA ASN A 105 7.33 -16.37 -2.07
C ASN A 105 6.80 -15.71 -0.78
N TRP A 106 7.68 -15.31 0.12
CA TRP A 106 7.33 -14.61 1.36
C TRP A 106 6.58 -13.29 1.08
N LEU A 107 7.06 -12.46 0.14
CA LEU A 107 6.37 -11.23 -0.25
C LEU A 107 4.95 -11.47 -0.74
N GLN A 108 4.72 -12.57 -1.47
CA GLN A 108 3.38 -12.97 -1.89
C GLN A 108 2.55 -13.52 -0.72
N GLU A 109 3.17 -14.28 0.20
CA GLU A 109 2.53 -14.85 1.39
C GLU A 109 2.12 -13.79 2.42
N ILE A 110 2.86 -12.68 2.53
CA ILE A 110 2.42 -11.53 3.35
C ILE A 110 1.02 -11.09 2.92
N GLY A 111 0.72 -11.18 1.62
CA GLY A 111 -0.60 -10.93 1.06
C GLY A 111 -1.12 -9.49 1.25
N PRO A 112 -2.41 -9.25 0.97
CA PRO A 112 -3.24 -10.08 0.10
C PRO A 112 -2.68 -10.10 -1.33
N TYR A 113 -2.54 -11.28 -1.94
CA TYR A 113 -1.93 -11.44 -3.26
C TYR A 113 -2.99 -11.64 -4.35
N SER A 114 -2.94 -10.83 -5.39
CA SER A 114 -3.84 -10.88 -6.54
C SER A 114 -3.08 -10.62 -7.84
N ASP A 115 -3.08 -11.59 -8.74
CA ASP A 115 -2.52 -11.43 -10.08
C ASP A 115 -3.30 -10.38 -10.88
N GLU A 116 -4.64 -10.38 -10.75
CA GLU A 116 -5.50 -9.43 -11.46
C GLU A 116 -5.23 -7.98 -11.01
N LEU A 117 -5.02 -7.74 -9.71
CA LEU A 117 -4.60 -6.44 -9.19
C LEU A 117 -3.26 -6.03 -9.78
N ASN A 118 -2.30 -6.95 -9.81
CA ASN A 118 -0.98 -6.68 -10.35
C ASN A 118 -1.05 -6.31 -11.83
N TYR A 119 -1.78 -7.07 -12.64
CA TYR A 119 -2.00 -6.77 -14.06
C TYR A 119 -2.72 -5.43 -14.25
N PHE A 120 -3.79 -5.19 -13.49
CA PHE A 120 -4.52 -3.92 -13.58
C PHE A 120 -3.60 -2.71 -13.36
N VAL A 121 -2.80 -2.73 -12.30
CA VAL A 121 -1.88 -1.61 -11.99
C VAL A 121 -0.85 -1.42 -13.10
N LEU A 122 -0.23 -2.51 -13.58
CA LEU A 122 0.81 -2.44 -14.60
C LEU A 122 0.26 -1.99 -15.96
N ASP A 123 -0.86 -2.57 -16.39
CA ASP A 123 -1.46 -2.30 -17.70
C ASP A 123 -2.10 -0.89 -17.75
N ASN A 124 -2.47 -0.32 -16.60
CA ASN A 124 -3.10 0.99 -16.53
C ASN A 124 -2.19 2.10 -15.97
N ALA A 125 -0.95 1.81 -15.60
CA ALA A 125 -0.02 2.80 -15.02
C ALA A 125 0.13 4.06 -15.87
N TYR A 126 0.00 3.96 -17.19
CA TYR A 126 0.10 5.09 -18.12
C TYR A 126 -1.02 6.13 -17.95
N ARG A 127 -2.20 5.73 -17.42
CA ARG A 127 -3.38 6.58 -17.21
C ARG A 127 -3.22 7.57 -16.07
N PHE A 128 -2.32 7.27 -15.13
CA PHE A 128 -2.18 8.01 -13.88
C PHE A 128 -0.93 8.88 -13.88
N GLU A 129 -1.02 10.09 -13.34
CA GLU A 129 0.13 10.95 -13.06
C GLU A 129 0.92 10.44 -11.85
N LEU A 130 0.21 9.95 -10.83
CA LEU A 130 0.81 9.39 -9.62
C LEU A 130 0.16 8.05 -9.27
N ILE A 131 0.97 7.15 -8.70
CA ILE A 131 0.52 5.90 -8.10
C ILE A 131 0.98 5.90 -6.64
N VAL A 132 0.04 5.99 -5.72
CA VAL A 132 0.29 6.09 -4.29
C VAL A 132 0.15 4.72 -3.66
N PHE A 133 1.26 4.17 -3.19
CA PHE A 133 1.29 2.90 -2.45
C PHE A 133 1.17 3.18 -0.96
N VAL A 134 0.19 2.55 -0.33
CA VAL A 134 -0.07 2.70 1.11
C VAL A 134 0.32 1.43 1.84
N THR A 135 1.16 1.57 2.85
CA THR A 135 1.95 0.56 3.55
C THR A 135 3.14 0.01 2.73
N TYR A 136 4.27 -0.20 3.41
CA TYR A 136 5.48 -0.73 2.74
C TYR A 136 5.45 -2.26 2.60
N LEU A 137 4.76 -2.97 3.52
CA LEU A 137 4.95 -4.39 3.77
C LEU A 137 4.17 -5.31 2.82
N TYR A 138 2.95 -4.92 2.44
CA TYR A 138 2.04 -5.85 1.76
C TYR A 138 2.36 -6.10 0.28
N ALA A 139 1.94 -7.28 -0.20
CA ALA A 139 2.21 -7.77 -1.54
C ALA A 139 1.93 -6.77 -2.67
N PRO A 140 0.83 -6.00 -2.70
CA PRO A 140 0.61 -5.01 -3.75
C PRO A 140 1.70 -3.95 -3.82
N THR A 141 2.22 -3.50 -2.69
CA THR A 141 3.30 -2.51 -2.64
C THR A 141 4.64 -3.13 -3.02
N THR A 142 5.03 -4.22 -2.36
CA THR A 142 6.36 -4.82 -2.54
C THR A 142 6.60 -5.33 -3.96
N LEU A 143 5.55 -5.82 -4.63
CA LEU A 143 5.66 -6.39 -5.97
C LEU A 143 5.53 -5.36 -7.10
N LEU A 144 4.88 -4.22 -6.87
CA LEU A 144 4.54 -3.27 -7.93
C LEU A 144 5.33 -1.95 -7.88
N LEU A 145 5.78 -1.52 -6.71
CA LEU A 145 6.42 -0.22 -6.52
C LEU A 145 7.62 -0.03 -7.43
N SER A 146 8.51 -1.01 -7.55
CA SER A 146 9.69 -0.93 -8.42
C SER A 146 9.34 -0.83 -9.91
N LYS A 147 8.24 -1.47 -10.34
CA LYS A 147 7.78 -1.49 -11.73
C LYS A 147 7.13 -0.17 -12.16
N THR A 148 6.68 0.61 -11.19
CA THR A 148 6.01 1.91 -11.41
C THR A 148 6.80 3.09 -10.81
N ARG A 149 8.06 2.89 -10.46
CA ARG A 149 8.91 3.79 -9.67
C ARG A 149 8.87 5.27 -10.06
N HIS A 150 8.75 5.56 -11.36
CA HIS A 150 8.77 6.96 -11.86
C HIS A 150 7.52 7.78 -11.46
N LYS A 151 6.45 7.09 -11.08
CA LYS A 151 5.18 7.67 -10.64
C LYS A 151 4.83 7.28 -9.19
N ALA A 152 5.63 6.38 -8.60
CA ALA A 152 5.35 5.81 -7.30
C ALA A 152 5.61 6.81 -6.18
N VAL A 153 4.60 7.06 -5.37
CA VAL A 153 4.69 7.70 -4.07
C VAL A 153 4.42 6.62 -3.02
N LEU A 154 5.27 6.51 -2.01
CA LEU A 154 5.09 5.57 -0.92
C LEU A 154 4.64 6.30 0.34
N VAL A 155 3.52 5.87 0.91
CA VAL A 155 3.09 6.20 2.28
C VAL A 155 3.37 4.96 3.14
N PRO A 156 4.52 4.90 3.85
CA PRO A 156 5.05 3.61 4.32
C PRO A 156 4.26 3.01 5.47
N ASN A 157 3.74 3.79 6.40
CA ASN A 157 3.14 3.33 7.64
C ASN A 157 4.07 2.35 8.39
N ALA A 158 5.37 2.65 8.38
CA ALA A 158 6.40 1.78 8.91
C ALA A 158 6.57 1.97 10.42
N HIS A 159 6.75 0.85 11.10
CA HIS A 159 7.10 0.77 12.51
C HIS A 159 8.40 0.00 12.68
N ASP A 160 9.03 0.07 13.87
CA ASP A 160 10.20 -0.76 14.17
C ASP A 160 9.75 -2.21 14.45
N GLU A 161 9.59 -2.95 13.37
CA GLU A 161 9.06 -4.30 13.34
C GLU A 161 9.98 -5.29 12.61
N GLU A 162 9.83 -6.58 12.91
CA GLU A 162 10.73 -7.62 12.42
C GLU A 162 10.84 -7.69 10.89
N PRO A 163 9.75 -7.56 10.09
CA PRO A 163 9.85 -7.61 8.63
C PRO A 163 10.81 -6.59 8.02
N LEU A 164 10.99 -5.41 8.63
CA LEU A 164 11.97 -4.42 8.16
C LEU A 164 13.42 -4.90 8.18
N LYS A 165 13.71 -6.00 8.89
CA LYS A 165 15.06 -6.60 8.95
C LYS A 165 15.35 -7.48 7.75
N ALA A 166 14.35 -7.84 6.95
CA ALA A 166 14.54 -8.65 5.75
C ALA A 166 15.42 -7.94 4.73
N ARG A 167 16.31 -8.70 4.08
CA ARG A 167 17.25 -8.18 3.07
C ARG A 167 16.55 -7.43 1.94
N PHE A 168 15.34 -7.84 1.58
CA PHE A 168 14.52 -7.17 0.56
C PHE A 168 14.32 -5.67 0.82
N PHE A 169 14.25 -5.24 2.08
CA PHE A 169 14.02 -3.85 2.44
C PHE A 169 15.30 -3.00 2.55
N ASP A 170 16.49 -3.58 2.38
CA ASP A 170 17.75 -2.84 2.47
C ASP A 170 17.80 -1.63 1.51
N ASP A 171 17.35 -1.82 0.27
CA ASP A 171 17.32 -0.78 -0.76
C ASP A 171 15.90 -0.35 -1.19
N PHE A 172 14.88 -0.95 -0.59
CA PHE A 172 13.48 -0.76 -1.02
C PHE A 172 13.03 0.71 -0.98
N PHE A 173 13.43 1.44 0.06
CA PHE A 173 13.06 2.83 0.25
C PHE A 173 13.82 3.82 -0.65
N SER A 174 14.76 3.35 -1.46
CA SER A 174 15.40 4.14 -2.52
C SER A 174 14.61 4.16 -3.84
N ILE A 175 13.64 3.24 -3.98
CA ILE A 175 12.96 2.94 -5.26
C ILE A 175 11.88 3.95 -5.63
N PRO A 176 10.96 4.38 -4.71
CA PRO A 176 9.87 5.27 -5.08
C PRO A 176 10.40 6.63 -5.54
N ARG A 177 9.59 7.36 -6.30
CA ARG A 177 9.89 8.74 -6.66
C ARG A 177 9.89 9.65 -5.43
N PHE A 178 9.00 9.36 -4.48
CA PHE A 178 8.83 10.16 -3.26
C PHE A 178 8.27 9.32 -2.12
N ILE A 179 8.63 9.67 -0.88
CA ILE A 179 8.10 9.04 0.34
C ILE A 179 7.39 10.11 1.17
N ALA A 180 6.12 9.91 1.44
CA ALA A 180 5.32 10.71 2.34
C ALA A 180 5.20 10.02 3.70
N CYS A 181 6.05 10.38 4.66
CA CYS A 181 6.03 9.82 5.99
C CYS A 181 4.93 10.46 6.85
N ASN A 182 4.29 9.69 7.71
CA ASN A 182 3.26 10.20 8.61
C ASN A 182 3.84 10.97 9.80
N ALA A 183 5.09 10.67 10.19
CA ALA A 183 5.71 11.29 11.34
C ALA A 183 7.24 11.35 11.21
N ARG A 184 7.87 12.25 11.96
CA ARG A 184 9.34 12.36 12.01
C ARG A 184 10.03 11.06 12.45
N PRO A 185 9.56 10.35 13.49
CA PRO A 185 10.15 9.08 13.89
C PRO A 185 10.14 8.01 12.79
N GLU A 186 9.07 7.96 11.97
CA GLU A 186 9.00 7.06 10.82
C GLU A 186 10.10 7.39 9.80
N LEU A 187 10.27 8.66 9.43
CA LEU A 187 11.32 9.09 8.50
C LEU A 187 12.73 8.72 9.03
N GLU A 188 12.97 8.91 10.31
CA GLU A 188 14.24 8.57 10.96
C GLU A 188 14.46 7.06 10.99
N LEU A 189 13.41 6.28 11.24
CA LEU A 189 13.44 4.81 11.18
C LEU A 189 13.87 4.35 9.78
N LEU A 190 13.19 4.82 8.71
CA LEU A 190 13.54 4.44 7.34
C LEU A 190 14.99 4.75 6.99
N LYS A 191 15.47 5.93 7.36
CA LYS A 191 16.88 6.33 7.17
C LYS A 191 17.85 5.43 7.91
N SER A 192 17.49 4.96 9.10
CA SER A 192 18.35 4.11 9.93
C SER A 192 18.37 2.65 9.47
N ARG A 193 17.32 2.18 8.80
CA ARG A 193 17.18 0.78 8.35
C ARG A 193 17.67 0.55 6.93
N SER A 194 17.68 1.57 6.09
CA SER A 194 18.15 1.47 4.71
C SER A 194 19.69 1.37 4.66
N VAL A 195 20.21 0.53 3.80
CA VAL A 195 21.67 0.38 3.59
C VAL A 195 22.23 1.58 2.80
N GLY A 196 21.41 2.20 1.94
CA GLY A 196 21.78 3.36 1.13
C GLY A 196 20.93 4.59 1.44
N GLN A 197 20.95 5.53 0.51
CA GLN A 197 20.04 6.68 0.58
C GLN A 197 18.62 6.23 0.29
N ILE A 198 17.66 6.72 1.07
CA ILE A 198 16.24 6.62 0.71
C ILE A 198 15.90 7.66 -0.37
N ALA A 199 14.79 7.46 -1.06
CA ALA A 199 14.24 8.44 -1.99
C ALA A 199 13.95 9.78 -1.29
N GLU A 200 13.68 10.82 -2.08
CA GLU A 200 13.20 12.09 -1.52
C GLU A 200 12.00 11.86 -0.60
N ALA A 201 12.05 12.38 0.61
CA ALA A 201 11.08 12.07 1.65
C ALA A 201 10.77 13.29 2.53
N GLU A 202 9.48 13.46 2.82
CA GLU A 202 9.00 14.49 3.74
C GLU A 202 7.99 13.90 4.74
N VAL A 203 7.79 14.61 5.84
CA VAL A 203 6.73 14.33 6.80
C VAL A 203 5.47 15.06 6.34
N ALA A 204 4.54 14.32 5.74
CA ALA A 204 3.25 14.85 5.29
C ALA A 204 2.23 14.98 6.43
N ALA A 205 2.47 14.29 7.55
CA ALA A 205 1.57 14.13 8.69
C ALA A 205 0.19 13.53 8.32
N MET A 206 -0.52 13.02 9.32
CA MET A 206 -1.90 12.57 9.15
C MET A 206 -2.85 13.71 9.54
N GLY A 207 -3.82 13.97 8.67
CA GLY A 207 -4.97 14.83 9.00
C GLY A 207 -6.08 14.02 9.68
N PHE A 208 -7.00 14.71 10.29
CA PHE A 208 -8.27 14.14 10.77
C PHE A 208 -9.35 15.22 10.71
N ASP A 209 -10.57 14.79 10.43
CA ASP A 209 -11.71 15.68 10.46
C ASP A 209 -12.07 16.04 11.90
N THR A 210 -12.11 17.33 12.20
CA THR A 210 -12.59 17.78 13.51
C THR A 210 -14.10 17.55 13.59
N PRO A 211 -14.58 16.83 14.62
CA PRO A 211 -16.02 16.69 14.82
C PRO A 211 -16.67 18.07 14.98
N VAL A 212 -17.65 18.35 14.14
CA VAL A 212 -18.47 19.57 14.28
C VAL A 212 -19.30 19.39 15.54
N CYS A 213 -18.82 19.90 16.67
CA CYS A 213 -19.65 20.02 17.87
C CYS A 213 -20.81 20.96 17.55
N LYS A 214 -22.02 20.43 17.41
CA LYS A 214 -23.21 21.27 17.45
C LYS A 214 -23.30 21.84 18.87
N PRO A 215 -23.35 23.18 19.04
CA PRO A 215 -23.60 23.75 20.34
C PRO A 215 -24.96 23.25 20.84
N THR A 216 -24.98 22.70 22.05
CA THR A 216 -26.18 22.30 22.77
C THR A 216 -26.96 23.53 23.20
#